data_c957fed5e10eadabf244af87f00270f7
#
_entry.id   c957fed5e10eadabf244af87f00270f7
#
_cell.length_a   1.000
_cell.length_b   1.000
_cell.length_c   1.000
_cell.angle_alpha   90.00
_cell.angle_beta   90.00
_cell.angle_gamma   90.00
#
_symmetry.space_group_name_H-M   'P 1'
#
loop_
_entity.id
_entity.type
_entity.pdbx_description
1 polymer ?
#
loop_
_entity_poly.entity_id
_entity_poly.type
_entity_poly.pdbx_seq_one_letter_code
_entity_poly.pdbx_strand_id
1 'polypeptide(L)'
;MEKIRRITAHPLQYQGICAPVKMLFTLSDEFVGYLMPRAQGHDLLRCLLVRPLLEKRFAGWTKADLVRLCITILMKIQYLHNRNVILGDINLSNIKVVSPTEVYLVDCDSYQIEDLPCPVGQINFTAPEIQDSKFAEILRTKGNEYFAVATMLFMILVPGKTPYAHQGGQGGADNIKEALFPYPYEDRGTGMVPPGVWGFVWSHMTYEIKKSFGHTFDMRGDHYDEASRLTVDDWLERLRHYHKLLTNGMLLRQDEMSNDIFPTRLKKNVESRMYTCRLCGQDFDEKSGREGICNHCLKYRGTVYACEQCGADIVMSNFDRYVLKKPLKPLCAACFEEKRRARQEAIDRRNAIVYTANCTNCGAAIQLTQGECDFYDQKGWTYPKRCKACRENPQRVQPQYRSSSSASTGDGFLTGLIKGLFGLK
;
A
#
# COMPACT_ATOMS: atom_id res chain seq x y z
N MET A 1 4.00 -14.08 22.03
CA MET A 1 4.75 -14.14 23.29
C MET A 1 6.25 -14.11 23.07
N GLU A 2 6.84 -14.97 22.25
CA GLU A 2 8.29 -15.05 22.00
C GLU A 2 8.91 -13.72 21.55
N LYS A 3 8.27 -13.03 20.59
CA LYS A 3 8.71 -11.71 20.12
C LYS A 3 8.82 -10.69 21.27
N ILE A 4 7.82 -10.62 22.16
CA ILE A 4 7.83 -9.72 23.32
C ILE A 4 8.96 -10.10 24.29
N ARG A 5 9.23 -11.40 24.47
CA ARG A 5 10.35 -11.88 25.28
C ARG A 5 11.69 -11.36 24.73
N ARG A 6 11.91 -11.47 23.41
CA ARG A 6 13.14 -10.96 22.77
C ARG A 6 13.27 -9.43 22.86
N ILE A 7 12.16 -8.70 22.65
CA ILE A 7 12.16 -7.22 22.81
C ILE A 7 12.51 -6.84 24.25
N THR A 8 11.94 -7.53 25.25
CA THR A 8 12.19 -7.19 26.66
C THR A 8 13.58 -7.63 27.13
N ALA A 9 14.16 -8.68 26.55
CA ALA A 9 15.54 -9.10 26.79
C ALA A 9 16.56 -8.10 26.18
N HIS A 10 16.25 -7.49 25.03
CA HIS A 10 17.05 -6.48 24.35
C HIS A 10 16.26 -5.19 24.15
N PRO A 11 16.05 -4.39 25.21
CA PRO A 11 15.10 -3.27 25.17
C PRO A 11 15.41 -2.22 24.10
N LEU A 12 14.39 -1.83 23.36
CA LEU A 12 14.46 -0.76 22.36
C LEU A 12 14.33 0.61 23.06
N GLN A 13 15.44 1.03 23.72
CA GLN A 13 15.49 2.26 24.51
C GLN A 13 15.83 3.47 23.63
N TYR A 14 14.84 4.10 23.08
CA TYR A 14 14.94 5.38 22.39
C TYR A 14 13.71 6.22 22.70
N GLN A 15 13.91 7.51 22.98
CA GLN A 15 12.80 8.41 23.32
C GLN A 15 11.70 8.38 22.25
N GLY A 16 10.47 8.06 22.68
CA GLY A 16 9.30 8.00 21.82
C GLY A 16 9.17 6.69 21.03
N ILE A 17 9.92 5.65 21.36
CA ILE A 17 9.60 4.28 20.92
C ILE A 17 8.87 3.58 22.07
N CYS A 18 7.57 3.28 21.85
CA CYS A 18 6.71 2.67 22.88
C CYS A 18 6.76 1.13 22.78
N ALA A 19 7.96 0.57 22.86
CA ALA A 19 8.17 -0.87 22.85
C ALA A 19 7.90 -1.52 24.21
N PRO A 20 7.59 -2.83 24.26
CA PRO A 20 7.48 -3.60 25.48
C PRO A 20 8.76 -3.49 26.34
N VAL A 21 8.60 -3.17 27.62
CA VAL A 21 9.73 -3.07 28.58
C VAL A 21 9.71 -4.16 29.63
N LYS A 22 8.56 -4.74 29.92
CA LYS A 22 8.40 -5.83 30.91
C LYS A 22 7.19 -6.68 30.60
N MET A 23 7.35 -8.00 30.64
CA MET A 23 6.26 -8.96 30.56
C MET A 23 5.52 -9.05 31.88
N LEU A 24 4.21 -9.32 31.81
CA LEU A 24 3.32 -9.48 32.96
C LEU A 24 2.78 -10.90 32.95
N PHE A 25 2.75 -11.53 34.13
CA PHE A 25 2.28 -12.87 34.34
C PHE A 25 1.29 -12.92 35.51
N THR A 26 0.38 -13.88 35.51
CA THR A 26 -0.44 -14.21 36.68
C THR A 26 0.43 -14.84 37.78
N LEU A 27 -0.17 -15.06 38.96
CA LEU A 27 0.49 -15.83 40.03
C LEU A 27 0.71 -17.30 39.66
N SER A 28 0.00 -17.81 38.67
CA SER A 28 0.15 -19.13 38.07
C SER A 28 1.13 -19.19 36.89
N ASP A 29 1.94 -18.12 36.69
CA ASP A 29 2.94 -17.98 35.61
C ASP A 29 2.35 -17.96 34.19
N GLU A 30 1.08 -17.59 34.02
CA GLU A 30 0.47 -17.39 32.70
C GLU A 30 0.70 -15.97 32.21
N PHE A 31 1.14 -15.83 30.94
CA PHE A 31 1.36 -14.52 30.32
C PHE A 31 0.04 -13.78 30.13
N VAL A 32 -0.10 -12.58 30.65
CA VAL A 32 -1.30 -11.74 30.58
C VAL A 32 -1.08 -10.43 29.81
N GLY A 33 0.14 -10.06 29.49
CA GLY A 33 0.44 -8.82 28.75
C GLY A 33 1.85 -8.29 29.03
N TYR A 34 2.04 -7.03 28.71
CA TYR A 34 3.31 -6.35 28.92
C TYR A 34 3.12 -4.87 29.30
N LEU A 35 4.13 -4.31 29.92
CA LEU A 35 4.22 -2.87 30.16
C LEU A 35 4.99 -2.22 29.00
N MET A 36 4.54 -1.03 28.61
CA MET A 36 5.23 -0.16 27.64
C MET A 36 5.07 1.31 28.01
N PRO A 37 5.95 2.20 27.53
CA PRO A 37 5.78 3.64 27.69
C PRO A 37 4.44 4.11 27.05
N ARG A 38 3.77 5.02 27.72
CA ARG A 38 2.53 5.61 27.19
C ARG A 38 2.86 6.70 26.17
N ALA A 39 2.39 6.53 24.94
CA ALA A 39 2.47 7.57 23.92
C ALA A 39 1.60 8.78 24.27
N GLN A 40 2.09 9.96 23.89
CA GLN A 40 1.37 11.23 23.97
C GLN A 40 1.10 11.79 22.58
N GLY A 41 0.27 12.84 22.50
CA GLY A 41 0.03 13.56 21.26
C GLY A 41 -1.16 13.06 20.45
N HIS A 42 -1.22 13.53 19.21
CA HIS A 42 -2.32 13.29 18.29
C HIS A 42 -1.97 12.25 17.23
N ASP A 43 -2.98 11.50 16.78
CA ASP A 43 -2.87 10.56 15.67
C ASP A 43 -2.49 11.31 14.39
N LEU A 44 -1.34 10.95 13.80
CA LEU A 44 -0.80 11.66 12.64
C LEU A 44 -1.66 11.44 11.40
N LEU A 45 -2.09 10.20 11.13
CA LEU A 45 -2.91 9.90 9.95
C LEU A 45 -4.19 10.74 9.94
N ARG A 46 -4.90 10.74 11.07
CA ARG A 46 -6.15 11.49 11.20
C ARG A 46 -5.95 12.99 11.02
N CYS A 47 -4.86 13.54 11.55
CA CYS A 47 -4.54 14.96 11.37
C CYS A 47 -4.21 15.29 9.90
N LEU A 48 -3.46 14.44 9.21
CA LEU A 48 -3.09 14.68 7.81
C LEU A 48 -4.26 14.51 6.83
N LEU A 49 -5.19 13.56 7.09
CA LEU A 49 -6.35 13.32 6.24
C LEU A 49 -7.41 14.43 6.36
N VAL A 50 -7.50 15.09 7.52
CA VAL A 50 -8.54 16.07 7.84
C VAL A 50 -7.90 17.43 8.05
N ARG A 51 -7.83 18.24 7.00
CA ARG A 51 -7.19 19.56 7.02
C ARG A 51 -7.60 20.44 8.22
N PRO A 52 -8.88 20.57 8.60
CA PRO A 52 -9.27 21.34 9.80
C PRO A 52 -8.68 20.79 11.11
N LEU A 53 -8.44 19.46 11.19
CA LEU A 53 -7.77 18.87 12.35
C LEU A 53 -6.28 19.20 12.37
N LEU A 54 -5.61 19.15 11.20
CA LEU A 54 -4.22 19.54 11.09
C LEU A 54 -4.04 20.99 11.53
N GLU A 55 -4.83 21.90 10.99
CA GLU A 55 -4.78 23.32 11.33
C GLU A 55 -5.11 23.62 12.80
N LYS A 56 -6.04 22.84 13.41
CA LYS A 56 -6.41 22.98 14.82
C LYS A 56 -5.37 22.39 15.78
N ARG A 57 -4.82 21.20 15.47
CA ARG A 57 -3.92 20.44 16.36
C ARG A 57 -2.48 20.90 16.25
N PHE A 58 -2.10 21.34 15.06
CA PHE A 58 -0.77 21.80 14.71
C PHE A 58 -0.81 23.27 14.22
N ALA A 59 -1.50 24.11 15.00
CA ALA A 59 -1.68 25.52 14.69
C ALA A 59 -0.31 26.23 14.50
N GLY A 60 -0.19 26.98 13.42
CA GLY A 60 1.04 27.71 13.09
C GLY A 60 2.17 26.87 12.48
N TRP A 61 1.94 25.56 12.26
CA TRP A 61 2.95 24.76 11.57
C TRP A 61 3.10 25.19 10.12
N THR A 62 4.31 25.05 9.65
CA THR A 62 4.75 25.34 8.29
C THR A 62 5.27 24.07 7.62
N LYS A 63 5.67 24.18 6.36
CA LYS A 63 6.35 23.06 5.65
C LYS A 63 7.64 22.66 6.36
N ALA A 64 8.37 23.62 6.93
CA ALA A 64 9.59 23.33 7.71
C ALA A 64 9.28 22.43 8.91
N ASP A 65 8.14 22.60 9.58
CA ASP A 65 7.73 21.75 10.69
C ASP A 65 7.39 20.32 10.23
N LEU A 66 6.72 20.17 9.08
CA LEU A 66 6.48 18.85 8.49
C LEU A 66 7.79 18.14 8.10
N VAL A 67 8.75 18.88 7.53
CA VAL A 67 10.07 18.33 7.21
C VAL A 67 10.82 17.94 8.49
N ARG A 68 10.74 18.76 9.54
CA ARG A 68 11.33 18.44 10.84
C ARG A 68 10.70 17.21 11.47
N LEU A 69 9.38 17.07 11.36
CA LEU A 69 8.65 15.87 11.78
C LEU A 69 9.17 14.62 11.06
N CYS A 70 9.32 14.68 9.73
CA CYS A 70 9.89 13.59 8.94
C CYS A 70 11.29 13.19 9.45
N ILE A 71 12.17 14.16 9.70
CA ILE A 71 13.52 13.93 10.25
C ILE A 71 13.43 13.22 11.61
N THR A 72 12.54 13.69 12.50
CA THR A 72 12.36 13.10 13.83
C THR A 72 11.90 11.65 13.77
N ILE A 73 10.97 11.32 12.87
CA ILE A 73 10.51 9.94 12.66
C ILE A 73 11.64 9.08 12.09
N LEU A 74 12.34 9.56 11.06
CA LEU A 74 13.44 8.83 10.44
C LEU A 74 14.58 8.51 11.42
N MET A 75 14.91 9.39 12.34
CA MET A 75 15.92 9.11 13.38
C MET A 75 15.53 7.93 14.27
N LYS A 76 14.23 7.72 14.53
CA LYS A 76 13.75 6.55 15.26
C LYS A 76 13.81 5.28 14.42
N ILE A 77 13.45 5.37 13.14
CA ILE A 77 13.56 4.24 12.20
C ILE A 77 15.03 3.86 12.01
N GLN A 78 15.92 4.83 11.85
CA GLN A 78 17.38 4.60 11.78
C GLN A 78 17.90 3.85 13.02
N TYR A 79 17.46 4.27 14.22
CA TYR A 79 17.81 3.58 15.46
C TYR A 79 17.37 2.11 15.46
N LEU A 80 16.16 1.82 14.97
CA LEU A 80 15.61 0.45 14.84
C LEU A 80 16.38 -0.36 13.79
N HIS A 81 16.61 0.21 12.61
CA HIS A 81 17.37 -0.45 11.53
C HIS A 81 18.82 -0.78 11.94
N ASN A 82 19.45 0.07 12.75
CA ASN A 82 20.80 -0.18 13.30
C ASN A 82 20.82 -1.36 14.30
N ARG A 83 19.64 -1.81 14.74
CA ARG A 83 19.46 -2.99 15.61
C ARG A 83 18.85 -4.18 14.85
N ASN A 84 18.81 -4.11 13.52
CA ASN A 84 18.17 -5.11 12.66
C ASN A 84 16.69 -5.35 13.00
N VAL A 85 16.01 -4.32 13.50
CA VAL A 85 14.56 -4.32 13.71
C VAL A 85 13.92 -3.62 12.52
N ILE A 86 12.96 -4.28 11.89
CA ILE A 86 12.13 -3.77 10.80
C ILE A 86 10.73 -3.53 11.35
N LEU A 87 10.16 -2.33 11.13
CA LEU A 87 8.83 -2.01 11.64
C LEU A 87 7.77 -2.88 10.97
N GLY A 88 7.91 -3.10 9.65
CA GLY A 88 7.05 -3.97 8.86
C GLY A 88 5.66 -3.38 8.58
N ASP A 89 4.98 -2.81 9.57
CA ASP A 89 3.71 -2.09 9.42
C ASP A 89 3.91 -0.59 9.63
N ILE A 90 4.74 0.04 8.78
CA ILE A 90 4.83 1.49 8.74
C ILE A 90 3.49 2.03 8.27
N ASN A 91 2.80 2.73 9.15
CA ASN A 91 1.60 3.49 8.83
C ASN A 91 1.48 4.69 9.78
N LEU A 92 0.82 5.74 9.30
CA LEU A 92 0.72 7.00 10.03
C LEU A 92 -0.18 6.93 11.27
N SER A 93 -1.04 5.91 11.40
CA SER A 93 -1.88 5.71 12.61
C SER A 93 -1.05 5.21 13.80
N ASN A 94 0.09 4.55 13.53
CA ASN A 94 1.04 4.08 14.53
C ASN A 94 2.03 5.18 14.98
N ILE A 95 1.77 6.43 14.57
CA ILE A 95 2.61 7.58 14.91
C ILE A 95 1.76 8.62 15.66
N LYS A 96 2.15 8.93 16.90
CA LYS A 96 1.54 10.00 17.70
C LYS A 96 2.49 11.19 17.77
N VAL A 97 1.94 12.40 17.55
CA VAL A 97 2.73 13.63 17.41
C VAL A 97 2.30 14.65 18.45
N VAL A 98 3.26 15.14 19.20
CA VAL A 98 3.11 16.27 20.13
C VAL A 98 3.65 17.54 19.47
N SER A 99 4.86 17.46 18.88
CA SER A 99 5.53 18.56 18.18
C SER A 99 6.37 18.02 17.02
N PRO A 100 6.96 18.87 16.16
CA PRO A 100 7.86 18.42 15.08
C PRO A 100 9.08 17.64 15.57
N THR A 101 9.43 17.78 16.86
CA THR A 101 10.57 17.14 17.50
C THR A 101 10.19 16.09 18.54
N GLU A 102 8.91 15.98 18.88
CA GLU A 102 8.42 15.00 19.85
C GLU A 102 7.37 14.10 19.24
N VAL A 103 7.75 12.85 19.00
CA VAL A 103 6.98 11.84 18.28
C VAL A 103 7.06 10.51 19.01
N TYR A 104 5.97 9.77 19.02
CA TYR A 104 5.86 8.43 19.59
C TYR A 104 5.48 7.41 18.52
N LEU A 105 6.29 6.36 18.38
CA LEU A 105 5.96 5.17 17.62
C LEU A 105 5.26 4.18 18.55
N VAL A 106 4.09 3.71 18.15
CA VAL A 106 3.29 2.73 18.89
C VAL A 106 3.18 1.43 18.10
N ASP A 107 2.57 0.40 18.69
CA ASP A 107 2.39 -0.93 18.10
C ASP A 107 3.72 -1.65 17.79
N CYS A 108 4.71 -1.43 18.65
CA CYS A 108 6.07 -1.94 18.47
C CYS A 108 6.20 -3.45 18.70
N ASP A 109 5.20 -4.12 19.25
CA ASP A 109 5.14 -5.58 19.45
C ASP A 109 4.88 -6.35 18.14
N SER A 110 4.40 -5.65 17.10
CA SER A 110 4.26 -6.22 15.75
C SER A 110 5.56 -6.27 14.96
N TYR A 111 6.59 -5.51 15.32
CA TYR A 111 7.85 -5.37 14.57
C TYR A 111 8.49 -6.71 14.22
N GLN A 112 9.16 -6.77 13.07
CA GLN A 112 9.99 -7.91 12.70
C GLN A 112 11.32 -7.84 13.44
N ILE A 113 11.64 -8.92 14.14
CA ILE A 113 12.87 -9.06 14.91
C ILE A 113 13.45 -10.43 14.61
N GLU A 114 14.70 -10.47 14.16
CA GLU A 114 15.40 -11.70 13.79
C GLU A 114 14.56 -12.55 12.80
N ASP A 115 14.20 -13.79 13.18
CA ASP A 115 13.40 -14.74 12.42
C ASP A 115 11.89 -14.61 12.66
N LEU A 116 11.43 -13.65 13.45
CA LEU A 116 10.03 -13.41 13.77
C LEU A 116 9.45 -12.30 12.88
N PRO A 117 8.66 -12.63 11.84
CA PRO A 117 8.15 -11.67 10.88
C PRO A 117 7.14 -10.70 11.51
N CYS A 118 6.95 -9.53 10.89
CA CYS A 118 5.80 -8.68 11.15
C CYS A 118 4.60 -9.23 10.38
N PRO A 119 3.53 -9.71 11.06
CA PRO A 119 2.45 -10.44 10.40
C PRO A 119 1.42 -9.53 9.70
N VAL A 120 1.55 -8.22 9.86
CA VAL A 120 0.58 -7.21 9.40
C VAL A 120 1.23 -6.23 8.44
N GLY A 121 0.41 -5.44 7.73
CA GLY A 121 0.84 -4.38 6.83
C GLY A 121 -0.34 -3.82 6.04
N GLN A 122 -0.21 -2.60 5.56
CA GLN A 122 -1.23 -1.91 4.77
C GLN A 122 -0.81 -1.84 3.30
N ILE A 123 -1.73 -2.13 2.38
CA ILE A 123 -1.50 -2.17 0.93
C ILE A 123 -0.77 -0.92 0.42
N ASN A 124 -1.21 0.27 0.83
CA ASN A 124 -0.61 1.53 0.37
C ASN A 124 0.86 1.73 0.80
N PHE A 125 1.31 1.01 1.83
CA PHE A 125 2.69 1.05 2.34
C PHE A 125 3.49 -0.20 1.97
N THR A 126 2.86 -1.15 1.29
CA THR A 126 3.50 -2.40 0.89
C THR A 126 4.19 -2.22 -0.46
N ALA A 127 5.46 -2.59 -0.53
CA ALA A 127 6.25 -2.52 -1.75
C ALA A 127 5.67 -3.42 -2.86
N PRO A 128 5.78 -3.03 -4.14
CA PRO A 128 5.15 -3.75 -5.26
C PRO A 128 5.49 -5.24 -5.29
N GLU A 129 6.75 -5.58 -5.00
CA GLU A 129 7.29 -6.94 -5.07
C GLU A 129 6.74 -7.89 -4.00
N ILE A 130 6.14 -7.37 -2.92
CA ILE A 130 5.58 -8.18 -1.82
C ILE A 130 4.07 -7.95 -1.61
N GLN A 131 3.39 -7.29 -2.56
CA GLN A 131 1.94 -6.98 -2.45
C GLN A 131 1.06 -8.22 -2.22
N ASP A 132 1.41 -9.35 -2.84
CA ASP A 132 0.61 -10.57 -2.79
C ASP A 132 1.14 -11.58 -1.75
N SER A 133 2.09 -11.16 -0.91
CA SER A 133 2.72 -12.03 0.07
C SER A 133 1.89 -12.15 1.35
N LYS A 134 1.99 -13.30 2.00
CA LYS A 134 1.46 -13.48 3.36
C LYS A 134 2.51 -13.03 4.37
N PHE A 135 2.32 -11.87 4.96
CA PHE A 135 3.31 -11.21 5.82
C PHE A 135 3.75 -12.04 7.04
N ALA A 136 2.90 -12.94 7.52
CA ALA A 136 3.26 -13.86 8.61
C ALA A 136 4.24 -14.96 8.20
N GLU A 137 4.43 -15.19 6.88
CA GLU A 137 5.24 -16.29 6.34
C GLU A 137 6.55 -15.81 5.70
N ILE A 138 6.78 -14.49 5.62
CA ILE A 138 7.96 -13.89 5.00
C ILE A 138 8.70 -12.95 5.96
N LEU A 139 10.01 -12.89 5.82
CA LEU A 139 10.82 -11.82 6.42
C LEU A 139 11.00 -10.70 5.39
N ARG A 140 10.56 -9.49 5.77
CA ARG A 140 10.78 -8.30 4.94
C ARG A 140 12.24 -7.90 4.99
N THR A 141 12.73 -7.35 3.90
CA THR A 141 14.06 -6.73 3.83
C THR A 141 13.95 -5.25 4.22
N LYS A 142 15.10 -4.61 4.47
CA LYS A 142 15.14 -3.14 4.61
C LYS A 142 14.71 -2.46 3.31
N GLY A 143 15.00 -3.05 2.15
CA GLY A 143 14.56 -2.54 0.84
C GLY A 143 13.04 -2.49 0.71
N ASN A 144 12.33 -3.53 1.16
CA ASN A 144 10.85 -3.50 1.23
C ASN A 144 10.36 -2.37 2.15
N GLU A 145 11.00 -2.19 3.31
CA GLU A 145 10.62 -1.15 4.26
C GLU A 145 10.94 0.26 3.76
N TYR A 146 11.98 0.45 2.95
CA TYR A 146 12.31 1.76 2.37
C TYR A 146 11.19 2.30 1.46
N PHE A 147 10.43 1.43 0.81
CA PHE A 147 9.23 1.84 0.08
C PHE A 147 8.16 2.41 1.03
N ALA A 148 7.90 1.74 2.16
CA ALA A 148 6.96 2.21 3.17
C ALA A 148 7.43 3.53 3.80
N VAL A 149 8.74 3.68 4.05
CA VAL A 149 9.36 4.92 4.52
C VAL A 149 9.10 6.05 3.52
N ALA A 150 9.41 5.85 2.25
CA ALA A 150 9.18 6.86 1.22
C ALA A 150 7.69 7.24 1.10
N THR A 151 6.79 6.26 1.18
CA THR A 151 5.34 6.48 1.18
C THR A 151 4.90 7.33 2.38
N MET A 152 5.39 7.01 3.57
CA MET A 152 5.14 7.79 4.79
C MET A 152 5.60 9.25 4.64
N LEU A 153 6.84 9.46 4.18
CA LEU A 153 7.40 10.79 3.97
C LEU A 153 6.58 11.59 2.95
N PHE A 154 6.18 10.93 1.86
CA PHE A 154 5.31 11.53 0.85
C PHE A 154 3.98 11.97 1.47
N MET A 155 3.29 11.10 2.22
CA MET A 155 2.01 11.41 2.85
C MET A 155 2.07 12.52 3.90
N ILE A 156 3.22 12.73 4.52
CA ILE A 156 3.44 13.86 5.44
C ILE A 156 3.66 15.16 4.65
N LEU A 157 4.48 15.13 3.61
CA LEU A 157 4.85 16.32 2.83
C LEU A 157 3.79 16.72 1.79
N VAL A 158 2.94 15.77 1.38
CA VAL A 158 1.71 15.95 0.58
C VAL A 158 0.53 15.50 1.45
N PRO A 159 0.08 16.32 2.40
CA PRO A 159 -0.70 15.87 3.56
C PRO A 159 -1.89 14.97 3.23
N GLY A 160 -1.81 13.72 3.68
CA GLY A 160 -2.88 12.73 3.56
C GLY A 160 -3.05 12.10 2.17
N LYS A 161 -2.16 12.35 1.20
CA LYS A 161 -2.20 11.69 -0.12
C LYS A 161 -1.13 10.62 -0.25
N THR A 162 -1.54 9.44 -0.68
CA THR A 162 -0.60 8.38 -1.06
C THR A 162 0.12 8.75 -2.37
N PRO A 163 1.34 8.25 -2.61
CA PRO A 163 2.09 8.53 -3.83
C PRO A 163 1.32 8.18 -5.10
N TYR A 164 0.55 7.11 -5.05
CA TYR A 164 -0.22 6.59 -6.17
C TYR A 164 -1.71 6.98 -6.16
N ALA A 165 -2.08 8.01 -5.39
CA ALA A 165 -3.39 8.63 -5.51
C ALA A 165 -3.49 9.29 -6.89
N HIS A 166 -4.13 8.60 -7.83
CA HIS A 166 -4.14 8.91 -9.24
C HIS A 166 -5.56 9.25 -9.71
N GLN A 167 -5.72 10.33 -10.48
CA GLN A 167 -7.00 10.65 -11.08
C GLN A 167 -7.28 9.67 -12.22
N GLY A 168 -8.38 8.90 -12.13
CA GLY A 168 -8.77 7.92 -13.15
C GLY A 168 -8.00 6.59 -13.09
N GLY A 169 -7.30 6.29 -11.99
CA GLY A 169 -6.66 4.99 -11.76
C GLY A 169 -7.67 3.89 -11.39
N GLN A 170 -7.21 2.65 -11.37
CA GLN A 170 -8.05 1.46 -11.12
C GLN A 170 -8.29 1.18 -9.64
N GLY A 171 -7.35 1.55 -8.78
CA GLY A 171 -7.37 1.29 -7.34
C GLY A 171 -5.97 1.38 -6.72
N GLY A 172 -5.89 1.46 -5.40
CA GLY A 172 -4.61 1.69 -4.72
C GLY A 172 -3.55 0.62 -5.02
N ALA A 173 -3.90 -0.65 -4.89
CA ALA A 173 -2.98 -1.76 -5.15
C ALA A 173 -2.54 -1.84 -6.62
N ASP A 174 -3.47 -1.69 -7.54
CA ASP A 174 -3.18 -1.77 -8.98
C ASP A 174 -2.32 -0.58 -9.42
N ASN A 175 -2.61 0.62 -8.92
CA ASN A 175 -1.79 1.80 -9.19
C ASN A 175 -0.35 1.66 -8.67
N ILE A 176 -0.14 0.96 -7.54
CA ILE A 176 1.19 0.64 -7.01
C ILE A 176 1.91 -0.35 -7.93
N LYS A 177 1.24 -1.44 -8.33
CA LYS A 177 1.81 -2.47 -9.21
C LYS A 177 2.15 -1.93 -10.61
N GLU A 178 1.35 -1.01 -11.11
CA GLU A 178 1.57 -0.33 -12.39
C GLU A 178 2.48 0.91 -12.28
N ALA A 179 2.94 1.23 -11.07
CA ALA A 179 3.75 2.41 -10.74
C ALA A 179 3.18 3.72 -11.32
N LEU A 180 1.87 3.94 -11.20
CA LEU A 180 1.17 5.11 -11.73
C LEU A 180 1.39 6.35 -10.85
N PHE A 181 2.63 6.80 -10.77
CA PHE A 181 2.97 8.02 -10.02
C PHE A 181 2.45 9.27 -10.75
N PRO A 182 1.50 10.03 -10.16
CA PRO A 182 0.81 11.10 -10.89
C PRO A 182 1.56 12.42 -10.97
N TYR A 183 2.52 12.65 -10.07
CA TYR A 183 3.16 13.96 -9.95
C TYR A 183 4.26 14.17 -10.98
N PRO A 184 4.20 15.26 -11.76
CA PRO A 184 5.16 15.51 -12.84
C PRO A 184 6.55 15.82 -12.28
N TYR A 185 7.54 15.12 -12.82
CA TYR A 185 8.95 15.32 -12.54
C TYR A 185 9.76 15.02 -13.80
N GLU A 186 10.51 15.99 -14.32
CA GLU A 186 11.17 15.88 -15.64
C GLU A 186 10.18 15.41 -16.73
N ASP A 187 10.51 14.32 -17.43
CA ASP A 187 9.64 13.66 -18.42
C ASP A 187 8.77 12.53 -17.81
N ARG A 188 8.75 12.43 -16.48
CA ARG A 188 8.13 11.33 -15.72
C ARG A 188 6.83 11.78 -15.03
N GLY A 189 6.18 10.79 -14.39
CA GLY A 189 4.88 10.95 -13.76
C GLY A 189 3.76 11.05 -14.79
N THR A 190 2.56 10.57 -14.47
CA THR A 190 1.44 10.53 -15.43
C THR A 190 0.79 11.89 -15.66
N GLY A 191 1.02 12.88 -14.79
CA GLY A 191 0.35 14.18 -14.79
C GLY A 191 -1.08 14.14 -14.24
N MET A 192 -1.61 12.97 -13.87
CA MET A 192 -2.96 12.77 -13.35
C MET A 192 -3.03 12.99 -11.83
N VAL A 193 -2.52 14.14 -11.40
CA VAL A 193 -2.52 14.55 -10.00
C VAL A 193 -3.97 14.64 -9.48
N PRO A 194 -4.26 14.15 -8.26
CA PRO A 194 -5.60 14.29 -7.68
C PRO A 194 -6.10 15.74 -7.70
N PRO A 195 -7.43 15.95 -7.88
CA PRO A 195 -8.00 17.31 -7.88
C PRO A 195 -7.80 17.98 -6.51
N GLY A 196 -7.63 19.33 -6.53
CA GLY A 196 -7.41 20.14 -5.34
C GLY A 196 -6.01 20.75 -5.28
N VAL A 197 -5.52 20.98 -4.07
CA VAL A 197 -4.27 21.71 -3.81
C VAL A 197 -2.98 20.92 -4.05
N TRP A 198 -3.07 19.64 -4.33
CA TRP A 198 -1.93 18.71 -4.32
C TRP A 198 -0.87 19.05 -5.39
N GLY A 199 -1.32 19.48 -6.57
CA GLY A 199 -0.43 19.98 -7.59
C GLY A 199 0.31 21.27 -7.14
N PHE A 200 -0.35 22.10 -6.35
CA PHE A 200 0.28 23.30 -5.78
C PHE A 200 1.33 22.89 -4.74
N VAL A 201 0.97 22.02 -3.79
CA VAL A 201 1.92 21.47 -2.79
C VAL A 201 3.16 20.91 -3.45
N TRP A 202 2.97 20.09 -4.50
CA TRP A 202 4.06 19.49 -5.27
C TRP A 202 4.94 20.54 -5.97
N SER A 203 4.32 21.57 -6.58
CA SER A 203 5.05 22.58 -7.35
C SER A 203 6.03 23.39 -6.50
N HIS A 204 5.72 23.60 -5.22
CA HIS A 204 6.55 24.36 -4.26
C HIS A 204 7.62 23.53 -3.54
N MET A 205 7.71 22.22 -3.77
CA MET A 205 8.84 21.42 -3.28
C MET A 205 10.11 21.69 -4.07
N THR A 206 11.27 21.49 -3.43
CA THR A 206 12.56 21.59 -4.11
C THR A 206 12.69 20.51 -5.19
N TYR A 207 13.54 20.79 -6.19
CA TYR A 207 13.83 19.84 -7.26
C TYR A 207 14.35 18.53 -6.69
N GLU A 208 15.27 18.57 -5.72
CA GLU A 208 15.86 17.38 -5.08
C GLU A 208 14.81 16.48 -4.43
N ILE A 209 13.87 17.05 -3.67
CA ILE A 209 12.78 16.28 -3.04
C ILE A 209 11.84 15.69 -4.10
N LYS A 210 11.48 16.46 -5.12
CA LYS A 210 10.68 15.95 -6.25
C LYS A 210 11.40 14.83 -7.01
N LYS A 211 12.70 15.00 -7.26
CA LYS A 211 13.55 13.97 -7.86
C LYS A 211 13.55 12.70 -7.04
N SER A 212 13.79 12.80 -5.74
CA SER A 212 13.82 11.65 -4.85
C SER A 212 12.53 10.85 -4.90
N PHE A 213 11.36 11.50 -4.79
CA PHE A 213 10.08 10.83 -4.90
C PHE A 213 9.79 10.29 -6.31
N GLY A 214 10.09 11.08 -7.36
CA GLY A 214 9.89 10.66 -8.74
C GLY A 214 10.69 9.40 -9.08
N HIS A 215 11.96 9.33 -8.66
CA HIS A 215 12.80 8.16 -8.89
C HIS A 215 12.43 6.95 -8.01
N THR A 216 11.78 7.18 -6.86
CA THR A 216 11.31 6.08 -5.99
C THR A 216 10.00 5.47 -6.49
N PHE A 217 9.09 6.27 -7.06
CA PHE A 217 7.72 5.82 -7.36
C PHE A 217 7.40 5.63 -8.84
N ASP A 218 8.20 6.13 -9.78
CA ASP A 218 8.08 5.83 -11.22
C ASP A 218 8.97 4.62 -11.55
N MET A 219 8.43 3.60 -12.25
CA MET A 219 9.18 2.37 -12.56
C MET A 219 10.46 2.60 -13.38
N ARG A 220 10.59 3.75 -14.05
CA ARG A 220 11.80 4.15 -14.76
C ARG A 220 12.79 4.90 -13.86
N GLY A 221 12.49 5.00 -12.57
CA GLY A 221 13.30 5.73 -11.60
C GLY A 221 14.48 4.92 -11.11
N ASP A 222 15.61 5.59 -10.82
CA ASP A 222 16.85 4.94 -10.37
C ASP A 222 16.72 4.31 -8.97
N HIS A 223 15.65 4.64 -8.24
CA HIS A 223 15.38 4.18 -6.87
C HIS A 223 14.07 3.38 -6.76
N TYR A 224 13.56 2.86 -7.89
CA TYR A 224 12.32 2.08 -7.91
C TYR A 224 12.53 0.65 -7.40
N ASP A 225 13.61 0.00 -7.85
CA ASP A 225 13.90 -1.38 -7.49
C ASP A 225 14.36 -1.50 -6.03
N GLU A 226 14.00 -2.60 -5.38
CA GLU A 226 14.27 -2.88 -3.97
C GLU A 226 15.73 -2.57 -3.56
N ALA A 227 16.69 -3.02 -4.35
CA ALA A 227 18.12 -2.88 -4.05
C ALA A 227 18.64 -1.44 -4.21
N SER A 228 17.97 -0.60 -4.97
CA SER A 228 18.39 0.78 -5.27
C SER A 228 17.62 1.86 -4.48
N ARG A 229 16.61 1.47 -3.67
CA ARG A 229 15.79 2.40 -2.90
C ARG A 229 16.62 3.26 -1.97
N LEU A 230 16.22 4.52 -1.87
CA LEU A 230 16.81 5.45 -0.93
C LEU A 230 16.68 4.92 0.49
N THR A 231 17.82 4.82 1.16
CA THR A 231 17.89 4.40 2.56
C THR A 231 17.35 5.48 3.51
N VAL A 232 17.17 5.14 4.78
CA VAL A 232 16.82 6.13 5.82
C VAL A 232 17.87 7.23 5.91
N ASP A 233 19.15 6.90 5.74
CA ASP A 233 20.25 7.88 5.80
C ASP A 233 20.20 8.83 4.59
N ASP A 234 19.93 8.32 3.39
CA ASP A 234 19.75 9.14 2.20
C ASP A 234 18.59 10.14 2.37
N TRP A 235 17.47 9.69 2.92
CA TRP A 235 16.33 10.58 3.20
C TRP A 235 16.65 11.61 4.27
N LEU A 236 17.37 11.23 5.33
CA LEU A 236 17.82 12.15 6.40
C LEU A 236 18.70 13.26 5.84
N GLU A 237 19.64 12.93 4.97
CA GLU A 237 20.53 13.93 4.34
C GLU A 237 19.69 14.94 3.52
N ARG A 238 18.84 14.46 2.61
CA ARG A 238 17.98 15.29 1.74
C ARG A 238 17.02 16.16 2.54
N LEU A 239 16.38 15.59 3.55
CA LEU A 239 15.42 16.33 4.37
C LEU A 239 16.09 17.34 5.30
N ARG A 240 17.27 17.06 5.82
CA ARG A 240 18.07 18.06 6.58
C ARG A 240 18.49 19.23 5.69
N HIS A 241 18.90 18.95 4.46
CA HIS A 241 19.17 20.00 3.46
C HIS A 241 17.91 20.81 3.16
N TYR A 242 16.79 20.16 2.86
CA TYR A 242 15.53 20.83 2.59
C TYR A 242 15.04 21.68 3.77
N HIS A 243 15.12 21.15 5.00
CA HIS A 243 14.81 21.90 6.21
C HIS A 243 15.66 23.16 6.34
N LYS A 244 16.98 23.05 6.11
CA LYS A 244 17.90 24.20 6.12
C LYS A 244 17.49 25.26 5.10
N LEU A 245 17.13 24.87 3.88
CA LEU A 245 16.70 25.81 2.84
C LEU A 245 15.38 26.53 3.19
N LEU A 246 14.45 25.85 3.88
CA LEU A 246 13.20 26.45 4.37
C LEU A 246 13.46 27.43 5.51
N THR A 247 14.30 27.06 6.49
CA THR A 247 14.51 27.85 7.72
C THR A 247 15.47 29.01 7.58
N ASN A 248 16.41 28.96 6.61
CA ASN A 248 17.33 30.09 6.34
C ASN A 248 16.74 31.15 5.39
N GLY A 249 15.49 30.97 4.96
CA GLY A 249 14.79 31.92 4.08
C GLY A 249 15.24 31.91 2.61
N MET A 250 16.15 31.02 2.21
CA MET A 250 16.60 30.96 0.79
C MET A 250 15.45 30.63 -0.16
N LEU A 251 14.61 29.64 0.19
CA LEU A 251 13.47 29.29 -0.64
C LEU A 251 12.41 30.39 -0.65
N LEU A 252 12.15 31.03 0.49
CA LEU A 252 11.14 32.08 0.61
C LEU A 252 11.45 33.29 -0.28
N ARG A 253 12.73 33.60 -0.51
CA ARG A 253 13.16 34.70 -1.43
C ARG A 253 12.82 34.38 -2.89
N GLN A 254 12.80 33.13 -3.28
CA GLN A 254 12.53 32.68 -4.64
C GLN A 254 11.06 32.28 -4.85
N ASP A 255 10.39 31.94 -3.77
CA ASP A 255 9.06 31.33 -3.77
C ASP A 255 8.37 31.61 -2.43
N GLU A 256 7.52 32.66 -2.44
CA GLU A 256 6.83 33.14 -1.23
C GLU A 256 5.97 32.10 -0.52
N MET A 257 5.50 31.06 -1.26
CA MET A 257 4.68 29.98 -0.72
C MET A 257 5.49 28.69 -0.43
N SER A 258 6.81 28.76 -0.54
CA SER A 258 7.68 27.57 -0.36
C SER A 258 7.52 26.91 1.02
N ASN A 259 7.17 27.69 2.05
CA ASN A 259 7.00 27.24 3.42
C ASN A 259 5.52 27.01 3.81
N ASP A 260 4.57 27.21 2.90
CA ASP A 260 3.16 26.93 3.14
C ASP A 260 2.89 25.42 3.06
N ILE A 261 2.13 24.88 4.02
CA ILE A 261 1.66 23.49 3.94
C ILE A 261 0.67 23.35 2.77
N PHE A 262 -0.22 24.31 2.61
CA PHE A 262 -1.25 24.33 1.56
C PHE A 262 -1.14 25.61 0.71
N PRO A 263 -0.18 25.70 -0.21
CA PRO A 263 -0.09 26.83 -1.12
C PRO A 263 -1.36 26.94 -1.97
N THR A 264 -1.72 28.17 -2.36
CA THR A 264 -2.99 28.48 -3.02
C THR A 264 -2.91 28.54 -4.54
N ARG A 265 -1.71 28.48 -5.11
CA ARG A 265 -1.45 28.47 -6.54
C ARG A 265 -0.20 27.65 -6.88
N LEU A 266 0.03 27.42 -8.15
CA LEU A 266 1.31 26.87 -8.64
C LEU A 266 2.45 27.84 -8.40
N LYS A 267 3.65 27.31 -8.19
CA LYS A 267 4.88 28.11 -8.16
C LYS A 267 5.03 28.86 -9.46
N LYS A 268 5.24 30.18 -9.39
CA LYS A 268 5.55 30.99 -10.56
C LYS A 268 6.93 30.63 -11.09
N ASN A 269 7.02 30.28 -12.35
CA ASN A 269 8.32 30.15 -13.03
C ASN A 269 8.68 31.46 -13.68
N VAL A 270 9.90 31.90 -13.46
CA VAL A 270 10.44 33.13 -14.07
C VAL A 270 10.73 32.94 -15.56
N GLU A 271 10.95 31.68 -16.00
CA GLU A 271 11.20 31.33 -17.40
C GLU A 271 10.56 29.98 -17.71
N SER A 272 9.32 29.96 -18.17
CA SER A 272 8.74 28.81 -18.81
C SER A 272 8.87 28.92 -20.32
N ARG A 273 9.48 27.89 -20.96
CA ARG A 273 9.44 27.77 -22.42
C ARG A 273 8.01 27.61 -22.88
N MET A 274 7.62 28.38 -23.89
CA MET A 274 6.31 28.23 -24.53
C MET A 274 6.42 27.26 -25.69
N TYR A 275 5.42 26.38 -25.80
CA TYR A 275 5.27 25.36 -26.84
C TYR A 275 3.91 25.55 -27.51
N THR A 276 3.83 25.27 -28.81
CA THR A 276 2.56 25.25 -29.53
C THR A 276 2.00 23.80 -29.52
N CYS A 277 0.77 23.66 -29.06
CA CYS A 277 0.10 22.36 -28.99
C CYS A 277 -0.13 21.77 -30.39
N ARG A 278 0.43 20.60 -30.67
CA ARG A 278 0.30 19.93 -31.98
C ARG A 278 -1.12 19.48 -32.32
N LEU A 279 -2.07 19.49 -31.36
CA LEU A 279 -3.47 19.08 -31.59
C LEU A 279 -4.43 20.27 -31.71
N CYS A 280 -4.20 21.40 -31.07
CA CYS A 280 -5.11 22.54 -31.10
C CYS A 280 -4.46 23.83 -31.54
N GLY A 281 -3.14 23.87 -31.73
CA GLY A 281 -2.41 25.06 -32.16
C GLY A 281 -2.28 26.16 -31.10
N GLN A 282 -2.78 25.98 -29.88
CA GLN A 282 -2.64 26.95 -28.80
C GLN A 282 -1.30 26.82 -28.09
N ASP A 283 -0.73 27.95 -27.70
CA ASP A 283 0.49 27.98 -26.93
C ASP A 283 0.24 27.58 -25.49
N PHE A 284 1.20 26.86 -24.91
CA PHE A 284 1.18 26.43 -23.52
C PHE A 284 2.61 26.42 -22.97
N ASP A 285 2.75 26.60 -21.66
CA ASP A 285 4.04 26.50 -20.99
C ASP A 285 4.48 25.04 -20.81
N GLU A 286 5.77 24.81 -20.59
CA GLU A 286 6.38 23.49 -20.44
C GLU A 286 5.67 22.59 -19.42
N LYS A 287 4.99 23.17 -18.42
CA LYS A 287 4.29 22.43 -17.35
C LYS A 287 2.82 22.21 -17.63
N SER A 288 2.27 22.97 -18.58
CA SER A 288 0.86 22.89 -18.97
C SER A 288 0.60 21.91 -20.11
N GLY A 289 1.54 20.98 -20.36
CA GLY A 289 1.39 19.94 -21.37
C GLY A 289 2.50 18.89 -21.33
N ARG A 290 2.35 17.88 -22.19
CA ARG A 290 3.30 16.79 -22.37
C ARG A 290 3.34 16.35 -23.82
N GLU A 291 4.49 15.81 -24.26
CA GLU A 291 4.65 15.28 -25.62
C GLU A 291 4.22 16.30 -26.71
N GLY A 292 4.42 17.61 -26.47
CA GLY A 292 3.97 18.67 -27.36
C GLY A 292 2.45 18.84 -27.42
N ILE A 293 1.71 18.38 -26.42
CA ILE A 293 0.25 18.48 -26.32
C ILE A 293 -0.12 19.18 -25.01
N CYS A 294 -0.93 20.24 -25.06
CA CYS A 294 -1.39 20.96 -23.88
C CYS A 294 -2.30 20.10 -22.99
N ASN A 295 -2.33 20.38 -21.69
CA ASN A 295 -3.15 19.65 -20.73
C ASN A 295 -4.63 19.65 -21.06
N HIS A 296 -5.16 20.70 -21.70
CA HIS A 296 -6.55 20.72 -22.16
C HIS A 296 -6.80 19.64 -23.20
N CYS A 297 -5.93 19.50 -24.21
CA CYS A 297 -6.07 18.47 -25.22
C CYS A 297 -5.82 17.06 -24.68
N LEU A 298 -4.91 16.91 -23.72
CA LEU A 298 -4.69 15.63 -23.03
C LEU A 298 -5.92 15.21 -22.22
N LYS A 299 -6.56 16.15 -21.52
CA LYS A 299 -7.67 15.87 -20.59
C LYS A 299 -9.03 15.78 -21.27
N TYR A 300 -9.34 16.68 -22.21
CA TYR A 300 -10.70 16.86 -22.75
C TYR A 300 -10.86 16.41 -24.19
N ARG A 301 -9.82 16.00 -24.88
CA ARG A 301 -9.89 15.44 -26.24
C ARG A 301 -9.49 13.98 -26.24
N GLY A 302 -10.14 13.20 -27.09
CA GLY A 302 -9.87 11.77 -27.25
C GLY A 302 -9.83 11.38 -28.73
N THR A 303 -9.30 10.19 -28.98
CA THR A 303 -9.35 9.55 -30.30
C THR A 303 -10.37 8.42 -30.22
N VAL A 304 -11.21 8.31 -31.23
CA VAL A 304 -12.22 7.27 -31.34
C VAL A 304 -11.59 6.04 -32.03
N TYR A 305 -11.80 4.88 -31.45
CA TYR A 305 -11.35 3.57 -31.96
C TYR A 305 -12.51 2.59 -31.95
N ALA A 306 -12.54 1.69 -32.93
CA ALA A 306 -13.49 0.60 -32.92
C ALA A 306 -13.05 -0.51 -31.96
N CYS A 307 -13.98 -1.06 -31.20
CA CYS A 307 -13.76 -2.25 -30.38
C CYS A 307 -13.41 -3.45 -31.26
N GLU A 308 -12.34 -4.16 -30.95
CA GLU A 308 -11.90 -5.32 -31.75
C GLU A 308 -12.92 -6.48 -31.78
N GLN A 309 -13.77 -6.57 -30.74
CA GLN A 309 -14.72 -7.68 -30.62
C GLN A 309 -16.10 -7.36 -31.21
N CYS A 310 -16.62 -6.15 -30.99
CA CYS A 310 -17.98 -5.80 -31.40
C CYS A 310 -18.08 -4.62 -32.39
N GLY A 311 -16.95 -3.97 -32.71
CA GLY A 311 -16.92 -2.82 -33.62
C GLY A 311 -17.45 -1.51 -33.02
N ALA A 312 -17.92 -1.49 -31.78
CA ALA A 312 -18.44 -0.28 -31.15
C ALA A 312 -17.34 0.78 -30.96
N ASP A 313 -17.69 2.06 -31.09
CA ASP A 313 -16.80 3.15 -30.90
C ASP A 313 -16.35 3.27 -29.42
N ILE A 314 -15.05 3.39 -29.23
CA ILE A 314 -14.43 3.64 -27.94
C ILE A 314 -13.67 4.96 -28.01
N VAL A 315 -13.90 5.82 -27.02
CA VAL A 315 -13.14 7.07 -26.89
C VAL A 315 -11.97 6.82 -25.94
N MET A 316 -10.75 6.83 -26.48
CA MET A 316 -9.52 6.80 -25.68
C MET A 316 -9.04 8.22 -25.46
N SER A 317 -8.76 8.61 -24.20
CA SER A 317 -8.21 9.93 -23.92
C SER A 317 -6.85 10.11 -24.61
N ASN A 318 -6.54 11.35 -25.01
CA ASN A 318 -5.21 11.63 -25.56
C ASN A 318 -4.10 11.38 -24.53
N PHE A 319 -4.42 11.44 -23.25
CA PHE A 319 -3.49 11.09 -22.18
C PHE A 319 -3.14 9.60 -22.23
N ASP A 320 -4.12 8.72 -22.28
CA ASP A 320 -3.88 7.26 -22.42
C ASP A 320 -3.06 6.95 -23.67
N ARG A 321 -3.37 7.63 -24.77
CA ARG A 321 -2.70 7.38 -26.05
C ARG A 321 -1.25 7.86 -26.08
N TYR A 322 -1.00 9.10 -25.68
CA TYR A 322 0.29 9.77 -25.90
C TYR A 322 1.22 9.73 -24.69
N VAL A 323 0.66 9.70 -23.48
CA VAL A 323 1.44 9.69 -22.23
C VAL A 323 1.61 8.27 -21.71
N LEU A 324 0.51 7.53 -21.53
CA LEU A 324 0.57 6.15 -21.04
C LEU A 324 0.89 5.13 -22.15
N LYS A 325 0.95 5.58 -23.42
CA LYS A 325 1.25 4.72 -24.60
C LYS A 325 0.44 3.42 -24.63
N LYS A 326 -0.83 3.49 -24.17
CA LYS A 326 -1.72 2.32 -24.17
C LYS A 326 -1.97 1.83 -25.60
N PRO A 327 -2.15 0.53 -25.80
CA PRO A 327 -2.38 -0.06 -27.10
C PRO A 327 -3.63 0.55 -27.79
N LEU A 328 -3.55 0.72 -29.11
CA LEU A 328 -4.54 1.43 -29.92
C LEU A 328 -5.84 0.65 -30.19
N LYS A 329 -5.96 -0.58 -29.72
CA LYS A 329 -7.11 -1.46 -29.99
C LYS A 329 -7.69 -2.05 -28.70
N PRO A 330 -8.29 -1.21 -27.83
CA PRO A 330 -8.91 -1.69 -26.62
C PRO A 330 -10.26 -2.36 -26.91
N LEU A 331 -10.68 -3.22 -25.99
CA LEU A 331 -12.06 -3.70 -25.94
C LEU A 331 -12.95 -2.62 -25.31
N CYS A 332 -14.20 -2.50 -25.77
CA CYS A 332 -15.18 -1.67 -25.06
C CYS A 332 -15.50 -2.28 -23.67
N ALA A 333 -16.07 -1.47 -22.78
CA ALA A 333 -16.38 -1.91 -21.42
C ALA A 333 -17.24 -3.18 -21.38
N ALA A 334 -18.24 -3.29 -22.27
CA ALA A 334 -19.11 -4.46 -22.36
C ALA A 334 -18.33 -5.73 -22.74
N CYS A 335 -17.49 -5.66 -23.78
CA CYS A 335 -16.70 -6.81 -24.24
C CYS A 335 -15.60 -7.19 -23.22
N PHE A 336 -15.05 -6.22 -22.51
CA PHE A 336 -14.10 -6.48 -21.43
C PHE A 336 -14.77 -7.21 -20.27
N GLU A 337 -15.96 -6.75 -19.84
CA GLU A 337 -16.73 -7.41 -18.79
C GLU A 337 -17.21 -8.80 -19.20
N GLU A 338 -17.61 -8.98 -20.45
CA GLU A 338 -17.97 -10.30 -21.00
C GLU A 338 -16.77 -11.26 -20.93
N LYS A 339 -15.57 -10.81 -21.37
CA LYS A 339 -14.35 -11.61 -21.26
C LYS A 339 -14.00 -11.92 -19.81
N ARG A 340 -14.16 -10.94 -18.92
CA ARG A 340 -13.90 -11.11 -17.47
C ARG A 340 -14.86 -12.14 -16.88
N ARG A 341 -16.17 -12.01 -17.20
CA ARG A 341 -17.20 -12.97 -16.76
C ARG A 341 -16.95 -14.37 -17.29
N ALA A 342 -16.66 -14.50 -18.59
CA ALA A 342 -16.36 -15.80 -19.19
C ALA A 342 -15.11 -16.45 -18.54
N ARG A 343 -14.10 -15.66 -18.20
CA ARG A 343 -12.92 -16.14 -17.48
C ARG A 343 -13.28 -16.58 -16.06
N GLN A 344 -14.09 -15.80 -15.36
CA GLN A 344 -14.55 -16.15 -14.01
C GLN A 344 -15.37 -17.44 -14.02
N GLU A 345 -16.33 -17.55 -14.96
CA GLU A 345 -17.14 -18.75 -15.13
C GLU A 345 -16.29 -20.00 -15.49
N ALA A 346 -15.20 -19.81 -16.24
CA ALA A 346 -14.25 -20.88 -16.52
C ALA A 346 -13.48 -21.31 -15.26
N ILE A 347 -13.09 -20.34 -14.42
CA ILE A 347 -12.46 -20.60 -13.14
C ILE A 347 -13.45 -21.32 -12.19
N ASP A 348 -14.66 -20.82 -12.11
CA ASP A 348 -15.71 -21.39 -11.23
C ASP A 348 -16.05 -22.83 -11.65
N ARG A 349 -16.19 -23.07 -12.97
CA ARG A 349 -16.37 -24.44 -13.50
C ARG A 349 -15.20 -25.34 -13.14
N ARG A 350 -13.96 -24.86 -13.27
CA ARG A 350 -12.77 -25.63 -12.93
C ARG A 350 -12.67 -25.95 -11.44
N ASN A 351 -13.16 -25.05 -10.58
CA ASN A 351 -13.14 -25.18 -9.12
C ASN A 351 -14.41 -25.86 -8.57
N ALA A 352 -15.43 -26.10 -9.40
CA ALA A 352 -16.62 -26.81 -8.96
C ALA A 352 -16.29 -28.24 -8.53
N ILE A 353 -16.79 -28.64 -7.37
CA ILE A 353 -16.65 -30.03 -6.88
C ILE A 353 -17.56 -30.91 -7.71
N VAL A 354 -16.99 -31.82 -8.48
CA VAL A 354 -17.72 -32.72 -9.39
C VAL A 354 -17.60 -34.21 -9.02
N TYR A 355 -16.67 -34.53 -8.14
CA TYR A 355 -16.49 -35.88 -7.64
C TYR A 355 -16.41 -35.88 -6.11
N THR A 356 -17.14 -36.80 -5.50
CA THR A 356 -17.11 -37.00 -4.05
C THR A 356 -17.07 -38.50 -3.75
N ALA A 357 -16.15 -38.93 -2.92
CA ALA A 357 -16.01 -40.29 -2.45
C ALA A 357 -15.57 -40.31 -0.98
N ASN A 358 -15.70 -41.45 -0.33
CA ASN A 358 -15.17 -41.59 1.02
C ASN A 358 -13.80 -42.28 1.00
N CYS A 359 -12.90 -41.76 1.83
CA CYS A 359 -11.57 -42.35 2.01
C CYS A 359 -11.67 -43.80 2.53
N THR A 360 -11.07 -44.72 1.80
CA THR A 360 -11.07 -46.14 2.19
C THR A 360 -10.32 -46.43 3.48
N ASN A 361 -9.50 -45.49 3.97
CA ASN A 361 -8.70 -45.68 5.18
C ASN A 361 -9.30 -45.03 6.44
N CYS A 362 -9.91 -43.81 6.31
CA CYS A 362 -10.41 -43.08 7.48
C CYS A 362 -11.85 -42.57 7.34
N GLY A 363 -12.56 -42.91 6.26
CA GLY A 363 -13.95 -42.49 6.01
C GLY A 363 -14.15 -40.99 5.65
N ALA A 364 -13.14 -40.19 5.71
CA ALA A 364 -13.25 -38.75 5.39
C ALA A 364 -13.63 -38.53 3.92
N ALA A 365 -14.45 -37.52 3.66
CA ALA A 365 -14.84 -37.15 2.28
C ALA A 365 -13.61 -36.76 1.47
N ILE A 366 -13.52 -37.31 0.25
CA ILE A 366 -12.59 -36.90 -0.79
C ILE A 366 -13.42 -36.08 -1.79
N GLN A 367 -13.09 -34.84 -2.00
CA GLN A 367 -13.74 -33.96 -2.98
C GLN A 367 -12.71 -33.58 -4.01
N LEU A 368 -13.04 -33.75 -5.28
CA LEU A 368 -12.22 -33.29 -6.39
C LEU A 368 -12.99 -32.24 -7.18
N THR A 369 -12.29 -31.19 -7.51
CA THR A 369 -12.77 -30.16 -8.43
C THR A 369 -12.72 -30.66 -9.87
N GLN A 370 -13.47 -30.02 -10.78
CA GLN A 370 -13.41 -30.34 -12.22
C GLN A 370 -11.96 -30.30 -12.74
N GLY A 371 -11.21 -29.28 -12.35
CA GLY A 371 -9.81 -29.15 -12.79
C GLY A 371 -8.88 -30.26 -12.27
N GLU A 372 -9.16 -30.80 -11.08
CA GLU A 372 -8.44 -31.96 -10.54
C GLU A 372 -8.85 -33.24 -11.27
N CYS A 373 -10.14 -33.43 -11.55
CA CYS A 373 -10.61 -34.56 -12.35
C CYS A 373 -10.00 -34.55 -13.75
N ASP A 374 -10.05 -33.40 -14.44
CA ASP A 374 -9.43 -33.22 -15.76
C ASP A 374 -7.92 -33.57 -15.76
N PHE A 375 -7.20 -33.18 -14.67
CA PHE A 375 -5.79 -33.51 -14.51
C PHE A 375 -5.56 -35.02 -14.35
N TYR A 376 -6.38 -35.72 -13.56
CA TYR A 376 -6.28 -37.18 -13.41
C TYR A 376 -6.60 -37.88 -14.73
N ASP A 377 -7.66 -37.45 -15.44
CA ASP A 377 -8.08 -38.01 -16.71
C ASP A 377 -7.03 -37.82 -17.80
N GLN A 378 -6.43 -36.63 -17.90
CA GLN A 378 -5.35 -36.32 -18.85
C GLN A 378 -4.11 -37.20 -18.63
N LYS A 379 -3.85 -37.57 -17.38
CA LYS A 379 -2.72 -38.46 -17.02
C LYS A 379 -3.08 -39.94 -17.13
N GLY A 380 -4.34 -40.28 -17.38
CA GLY A 380 -4.83 -41.66 -17.38
C GLY A 380 -4.82 -42.29 -15.98
N TRP A 381 -4.89 -41.48 -14.94
CA TRP A 381 -4.83 -41.92 -13.54
C TRP A 381 -6.23 -42.14 -12.99
N THR A 382 -6.39 -43.15 -12.15
CA THR A 382 -7.63 -43.35 -11.37
C THR A 382 -7.72 -42.32 -10.25
N TYR A 383 -8.94 -41.87 -9.95
CA TYR A 383 -9.18 -40.94 -8.84
C TYR A 383 -8.75 -41.55 -7.47
N PRO A 384 -8.30 -40.71 -6.55
CA PRO A 384 -7.73 -41.16 -5.31
C PRO A 384 -8.76 -41.87 -4.41
N LYS A 385 -8.47 -43.07 -3.99
CA LYS A 385 -9.30 -43.84 -3.02
C LYS A 385 -9.01 -43.45 -1.57
N ARG A 386 -7.96 -42.69 -1.29
CA ARG A 386 -7.56 -42.21 0.04
C ARG A 386 -7.45 -40.69 0.05
N CYS A 387 -7.91 -40.05 1.11
CA CYS A 387 -7.79 -38.57 1.25
C CYS A 387 -6.32 -38.13 1.34
N LYS A 388 -6.06 -36.85 1.12
CA LYS A 388 -4.71 -36.27 1.11
C LYS A 388 -3.93 -36.64 2.38
N ALA A 389 -4.53 -36.48 3.55
CA ALA A 389 -3.88 -36.79 4.83
C ALA A 389 -3.50 -38.28 4.96
N CYS A 390 -4.33 -39.21 4.41
CA CYS A 390 -4.01 -40.65 4.44
C CYS A 390 -3.04 -41.08 3.33
N ARG A 391 -2.83 -40.27 2.32
CA ARG A 391 -1.79 -40.52 1.31
C ARG A 391 -0.42 -40.03 1.78
N GLU A 392 -0.39 -38.93 2.52
CA GLU A 392 0.83 -38.31 3.07
C GLU A 392 1.30 -39.03 4.36
N ASN A 393 0.38 -39.65 5.10
CA ASN A 393 0.72 -40.45 6.29
C ASN A 393 0.01 -41.80 6.27
N PRO A 394 0.61 -42.83 5.68
CA PRO A 394 -0.01 -44.20 5.55
C PRO A 394 -0.31 -44.93 6.85
N GLN A 395 0.26 -44.49 7.98
CA GLN A 395 0.10 -45.14 9.29
C GLN A 395 -1.07 -44.60 10.13
N ARG A 396 -1.92 -43.74 9.58
CA ARG A 396 -3.10 -43.22 10.29
C ARG A 396 -4.17 -44.32 10.38
N VAL A 397 -4.22 -45.01 11.53
CA VAL A 397 -5.17 -46.10 11.83
C VAL A 397 -6.59 -45.58 11.93
N GLN A 398 -7.56 -46.41 11.48
CA GLN A 398 -9.00 -46.16 11.52
C GLN A 398 -9.51 -45.85 12.95
N PRO A 399 -10.47 -44.92 13.13
CA PRO A 399 -11.31 -44.92 14.31
C PRO A 399 -12.24 -46.13 14.24
N GLN A 400 -12.09 -47.04 15.19
CA GLN A 400 -13.05 -48.16 15.38
C GLN A 400 -14.43 -47.58 15.69
N TYR A 401 -15.39 -47.86 14.83
CA TYR A 401 -16.80 -47.65 15.10
C TYR A 401 -17.22 -48.62 16.22
N ARG A 402 -17.37 -48.13 17.46
CA ARG A 402 -18.13 -48.80 18.50
C ARG A 402 -19.60 -48.57 18.21
N SER A 403 -20.28 -49.61 17.76
CA SER A 403 -21.73 -49.70 17.80
C SER A 403 -22.19 -49.74 19.28
N SER A 404 -22.90 -48.73 19.71
CA SER A 404 -23.76 -48.77 20.87
C SER A 404 -25.17 -48.40 20.44
N SER A 405 -26.00 -49.41 20.52
CA SER A 405 -27.45 -49.35 20.40
C SER A 405 -28.08 -48.65 21.60
N SER A 406 -29.26 -48.14 21.36
CA SER A 406 -30.39 -47.80 22.24
C SER A 406 -30.50 -46.38 22.77
N ALA A 407 -31.47 -45.74 22.23
CA ALA A 407 -32.77 -45.37 22.81
C ALA A 407 -32.85 -44.03 23.55
N SER A 408 -33.71 -43.25 22.99
CA SER A 408 -34.84 -42.50 23.54
C SER A 408 -34.65 -41.02 23.93
N THR A 409 -35.47 -40.26 23.26
CA THR A 409 -36.35 -39.17 23.71
C THR A 409 -35.74 -37.91 24.30
N GLY A 410 -36.17 -36.81 23.74
CA GLY A 410 -36.33 -35.57 24.47
C GLY A 410 -36.05 -34.31 23.69
N ASP A 411 -37.08 -33.76 23.18
CA ASP A 411 -37.42 -32.35 22.94
C ASP A 411 -36.44 -31.26 23.31
N GLY A 412 -36.43 -30.22 22.47
CA GLY A 412 -36.31 -28.89 22.97
C GLY A 412 -35.49 -27.93 22.12
N PHE A 413 -36.12 -27.29 21.17
CA PHE A 413 -36.12 -25.84 20.90
C PHE A 413 -34.87 -25.05 21.32
N LEU A 414 -34.25 -24.37 20.38
CA LEU A 414 -34.30 -22.93 20.24
C LEU A 414 -33.44 -22.42 19.09
N THR A 415 -34.15 -21.88 18.13
CA THR A 415 -33.84 -20.82 17.16
C THR A 415 -33.06 -19.65 17.75
N GLY A 416 -32.23 -19.06 16.91
CA GLY A 416 -31.65 -17.71 17.09
C GLY A 416 -30.56 -17.50 16.06
N LEU A 417 -30.86 -17.15 14.83
CA LEU A 417 -30.88 -15.79 14.29
C LEU A 417 -29.71 -14.91 14.73
N ILE A 418 -28.73 -14.72 13.87
CA ILE A 418 -28.20 -13.39 13.61
C ILE A 418 -27.92 -13.28 12.09
N LYS A 419 -28.87 -12.67 11.43
CA LYS A 419 -28.69 -11.92 10.19
C LYS A 419 -28.45 -10.47 10.59
N GLY A 420 -27.60 -9.82 9.88
CA GLY A 420 -27.56 -8.36 9.92
C GLY A 420 -26.17 -7.84 9.80
N LEU A 421 -26.02 -7.29 8.72
CA LEU A 421 -25.72 -5.92 8.33
C LEU A 421 -24.25 -5.63 8.04
N PHE A 422 -23.97 -5.50 6.77
CA PHE A 422 -23.32 -4.30 6.24
C PHE A 422 -23.84 -4.01 4.85
N GLY A 423 -24.81 -3.10 4.81
CA GLY A 423 -25.23 -2.37 3.63
C GLY A 423 -24.37 -1.12 3.47
N LEU A 424 -23.91 -0.92 2.30
CA LEU A 424 -23.94 0.26 1.43
C LEU A 424 -24.10 1.67 2.09
N LYS A 425 -23.08 2.47 1.97
CA LYS A 425 -23.11 3.67 1.09
C LYS A 425 -21.70 4.15 0.84
#